data_ec2e246bf101d80c0e0db4852daacc36
#
_entry.id   ec2e246bf101d80c0e0db4852daacc36
#
_cell.length_a   1.000
_cell.length_b   1.000
_cell.length_c   1.000
_cell.angle_alpha   90.00
_cell.angle_beta   90.00
_cell.angle_gamma   90.00
#
_symmetry.space_group_name_H-M   'P 1'
#
loop_
_entity.id
_entity.type
_entity.pdbx_description
1 polymer ?
#
loop_
_entity_poly.entity_id
_entity_poly.type
_entity_poly.pdbx_seq_one_letter_code
_entity_poly.pdbx_strand_id
1 'polypeptide(L)'
;GLRSYIGRMNYSAYDKYLLEFSFRVDGSSKFIKGHQYGFFPTVAVGWRFTEEEFLKKYLSSWLSSGKLRASWGKLGDNSGVDRFEQLETLTAMNYMSSDVVKGFVNKKMINKDLSWEVSTDINVGLDLGFLNNRLRTEIDFYNRLRTGMNRPSQMSIHLTGAYSAPRANIGDLLNRGLELNLTWKDKIGNVEYSVNLNGAYNRTVLKEWNEFLSRGWVYLDMPYHFLYVYENNGIAQTWQDIYNNTPQGLSPGDVIRKDLNGDGIIDGKDKKAYPNIQRDRPTTTYGITLQAAWKGFDISMLFNGGLGRKDFWLTDFNNTAFADRRYAST
;
A
#
# COMPACT_ATOMS: atom_id res chain seq x y z
N GLY A 1 -5.08 -24.11 -11.76
CA GLY A 1 -3.77 -24.50 -11.28
C GLY A 1 -2.72 -23.44 -11.55
N LEU A 2 -1.61 -23.50 -10.83
CA LEU A 2 -0.41 -22.67 -11.04
C LEU A 2 0.72 -23.57 -11.45
N ARG A 3 1.54 -23.15 -12.41
CA ARG A 3 2.76 -23.83 -12.86
C ARG A 3 3.88 -22.81 -12.94
N SER A 4 5.01 -23.09 -12.28
CA SER A 4 6.13 -22.16 -12.18
C SER A 4 7.43 -22.79 -12.61
N TYR A 5 8.24 -22.05 -13.34
CA TYR A 5 9.64 -22.37 -13.64
C TYR A 5 10.50 -21.26 -13.03
N ILE A 6 11.53 -21.65 -12.30
CA ILE A 6 12.38 -20.72 -11.54
C ILE A 6 13.85 -21.02 -11.86
N GLY A 7 14.62 -19.97 -12.11
CA GLY A 7 16.07 -20.05 -12.24
C GLY A 7 16.73 -18.93 -11.44
N ARG A 8 17.90 -19.21 -10.85
CA ARG A 8 18.69 -18.24 -10.10
C ARG A 8 20.17 -18.47 -10.33
N MET A 9 20.91 -17.39 -10.49
CA MET A 9 22.36 -17.36 -10.61
C MET A 9 22.91 -16.30 -9.67
N ASN A 10 23.91 -16.66 -8.88
CA ASN A 10 24.65 -15.75 -8.01
C ASN A 10 26.11 -15.76 -8.44
N TYR A 11 26.70 -14.57 -8.53
CA TYR A 11 28.10 -14.39 -8.84
C TYR A 11 28.74 -13.43 -7.86
N SER A 12 29.88 -13.79 -7.33
CA SER A 12 30.69 -12.94 -6.45
C SER A 12 32.12 -12.87 -7.02
N ALA A 13 32.59 -11.65 -7.23
CA ALA A 13 33.96 -11.40 -7.69
C ALA A 13 34.73 -10.65 -6.62
N TYR A 14 35.92 -11.18 -6.27
CA TYR A 14 36.88 -10.59 -5.32
C TYR A 14 36.27 -10.26 -3.95
N ASP A 15 35.19 -10.92 -3.56
CA ASP A 15 34.37 -10.59 -2.36
C ASP A 15 33.86 -9.13 -2.29
N LYS A 16 34.00 -8.38 -3.38
CA LYS A 16 33.62 -6.96 -3.49
C LYS A 16 32.36 -6.73 -4.30
N TYR A 17 32.25 -7.44 -5.45
CA TYR A 17 31.19 -7.25 -6.41
C TYR A 17 30.25 -8.45 -6.36
N LEU A 18 29.01 -8.17 -6.10
CA LEU A 18 27.97 -9.19 -5.98
C LEU A 18 26.94 -8.99 -7.09
N LEU A 19 26.60 -10.03 -7.81
CA LEU A 19 25.57 -10.03 -8.83
C LEU A 19 24.62 -11.19 -8.58
N GLU A 20 23.35 -10.91 -8.58
CA GLU A 20 22.29 -11.90 -8.57
C GLU A 20 21.38 -11.68 -9.78
N PHE A 21 21.10 -12.73 -10.47
CA PHE A 21 20.08 -12.79 -11.49
C PHE A 21 19.11 -13.92 -11.17
N SER A 22 17.80 -13.61 -11.16
CA SER A 22 16.78 -14.64 -11.03
C SER A 22 15.61 -14.36 -11.97
N PHE A 23 14.89 -15.40 -12.33
CA PHE A 23 13.67 -15.28 -13.10
C PHE A 23 12.63 -16.30 -12.67
N ARG A 24 11.37 -15.92 -12.86
CA ARG A 24 10.23 -16.82 -12.75
C ARG A 24 9.38 -16.71 -14.00
N VAL A 25 8.93 -17.85 -14.49
CA VAL A 25 7.87 -17.94 -15.48
C VAL A 25 6.70 -18.63 -14.80
N ASP A 26 5.65 -17.87 -14.51
CA ASP A 26 4.46 -18.38 -13.84
C ASP A 26 3.30 -18.49 -14.82
N GLY A 27 2.68 -19.65 -14.87
CA GLY A 27 1.49 -19.93 -15.67
C GLY A 27 0.28 -20.17 -14.78
N SER A 28 -0.81 -19.44 -15.01
CA SER A 28 -2.05 -19.54 -14.25
C SER A 28 -3.24 -19.93 -15.12
N SER A 29 -4.01 -20.92 -14.66
CA SER A 29 -5.27 -21.32 -15.31
C SER A 29 -6.42 -20.34 -15.10
N LYS A 30 -6.21 -19.28 -14.34
CA LYS A 30 -7.20 -18.22 -14.14
C LYS A 30 -7.35 -17.31 -15.36
N PHE A 31 -6.34 -17.29 -16.22
CA PHE A 31 -6.31 -16.47 -17.44
C PHE A 31 -6.60 -17.31 -18.67
N ILE A 32 -7.11 -16.67 -19.72
CA ILE A 32 -7.38 -17.29 -21.01
C ILE A 32 -6.09 -17.64 -21.73
N LYS A 33 -6.17 -18.58 -22.67
CA LYS A 33 -5.02 -18.96 -23.51
C LYS A 33 -4.44 -17.71 -24.21
N GLY A 34 -3.13 -17.53 -24.09
CA GLY A 34 -2.41 -16.32 -24.54
C GLY A 34 -2.00 -15.38 -23.42
N HIS A 35 -2.75 -15.30 -22.33
CA HIS A 35 -2.45 -14.46 -21.14
C HIS A 35 -2.05 -15.26 -19.91
N GLN A 36 -1.94 -16.60 -20.03
CA GLN A 36 -1.68 -17.49 -18.90
C GLN A 36 -0.30 -17.31 -18.30
N TYR A 37 0.72 -17.04 -19.10
CA TYR A 37 2.11 -17.00 -18.66
C TYR A 37 2.62 -15.59 -18.50
N GLY A 38 3.24 -15.34 -17.34
CA GLY A 38 4.00 -14.12 -17.05
C GLY A 38 5.48 -14.42 -16.84
N PHE A 39 6.35 -13.52 -17.31
CA PHE A 39 7.79 -13.56 -17.09
C PHE A 39 8.24 -12.48 -16.13
N PHE A 40 8.87 -12.88 -15.03
CA PHE A 40 9.22 -12.03 -13.91
C PHE A 40 10.72 -12.13 -13.61
N PRO A 41 11.55 -11.33 -14.27
CA PRO A 41 12.99 -11.27 -14.01
C PRO A 41 13.32 -10.37 -12.84
N THR A 42 14.45 -10.65 -12.18
CA THR A 42 15.04 -9.83 -11.13
C THR A 42 16.54 -9.79 -11.28
N VAL A 43 17.12 -8.61 -11.14
CA VAL A 43 18.57 -8.38 -11.12
C VAL A 43 18.90 -7.59 -9.85
N ALA A 44 19.92 -8.02 -9.12
CA ALA A 44 20.45 -7.30 -8.00
C ALA A 44 21.98 -7.21 -8.07
N VAL A 45 22.51 -6.05 -7.72
CA VAL A 45 23.94 -5.79 -7.67
C VAL A 45 24.30 -5.27 -6.28
N GLY A 46 25.47 -5.66 -5.82
CA GLY A 46 26.02 -5.19 -4.54
C GLY A 46 27.51 -4.89 -4.69
N TRP A 47 27.90 -3.77 -4.10
CA TRP A 47 29.30 -3.36 -4.06
C TRP A 47 29.75 -3.11 -2.62
N ARG A 48 30.69 -3.92 -2.13
CA ARG A 48 31.36 -3.75 -0.84
C ARG A 48 32.49 -2.75 -1.01
N PHE A 49 32.19 -1.48 -0.99
CA PHE A 49 33.14 -0.43 -1.30
C PHE A 49 34.24 -0.29 -0.23
N THR A 50 34.03 -0.72 1.00
CA THR A 50 35.02 -0.75 2.06
C THR A 50 36.15 -1.78 1.80
N GLU A 51 35.91 -2.77 0.92
CA GLU A 51 36.94 -3.73 0.52
C GLU A 51 37.87 -3.20 -0.58
N GLU A 52 37.59 -2.00 -1.12
CA GLU A 52 38.48 -1.37 -2.10
C GLU A 52 39.76 -0.81 -1.45
N GLU A 53 40.91 -1.16 -2.01
CA GLU A 53 42.21 -0.77 -1.45
C GLU A 53 42.38 0.75 -1.36
N PHE A 54 41.91 1.49 -2.36
CA PHE A 54 41.96 2.95 -2.39
C PHE A 54 41.05 3.61 -1.33
N LEU A 55 39.98 2.94 -0.90
CA LEU A 55 39.06 3.43 0.14
C LEU A 55 39.48 2.97 1.55
N LYS A 56 40.05 1.77 1.69
CA LYS A 56 40.50 1.24 2.97
C LYS A 56 41.40 2.24 3.73
N LYS A 57 42.29 2.93 3.02
CA LYS A 57 43.20 3.91 3.61
C LYS A 57 42.48 5.10 4.24
N TYR A 58 41.33 5.49 3.72
CA TYR A 58 40.61 6.69 4.17
C TYR A 58 39.46 6.37 5.14
N LEU A 59 38.91 5.18 5.07
CA LEU A 59 37.67 4.81 5.79
C LEU A 59 37.89 3.96 7.04
N SER A 60 39.08 3.35 7.19
CA SER A 60 39.33 2.29 8.16
C SER A 60 39.28 2.68 9.64
N SER A 61 39.31 3.98 9.98
CA SER A 61 39.36 4.41 11.40
C SER A 61 37.97 4.45 12.07
N TRP A 62 36.90 4.63 11.32
CA TRP A 62 35.54 4.78 11.87
C TRP A 62 34.47 3.93 11.15
N LEU A 63 34.65 3.63 9.86
CA LEU A 63 33.76 2.82 9.06
C LEU A 63 34.32 1.39 8.92
N SER A 64 33.66 0.43 9.56
CA SER A 64 34.12 -0.96 9.61
C SER A 64 33.64 -1.77 8.41
N SER A 65 32.47 -1.45 7.86
CA SER A 65 31.93 -2.10 6.69
C SER A 65 31.00 -1.16 5.94
N GLY A 66 30.99 -1.27 4.62
CA GLY A 66 30.12 -0.49 3.76
C GLY A 66 29.76 -1.24 2.48
N LYS A 67 28.47 -1.29 2.16
CA LYS A 67 27.95 -1.95 0.98
C LYS A 67 26.84 -1.13 0.36
N LEU A 68 26.96 -0.86 -0.93
CA LEU A 68 25.92 -0.28 -1.75
C LEU A 68 25.17 -1.41 -2.45
N ARG A 69 23.84 -1.34 -2.47
CA ARG A 69 22.94 -2.32 -3.12
C ARG A 69 22.04 -1.60 -4.10
N ALA A 70 21.78 -2.22 -5.24
CA ALA A 70 20.71 -1.82 -6.14
C ALA A 70 20.05 -3.05 -6.71
N SER A 71 18.72 -3.01 -6.85
CA SER A 71 17.98 -4.07 -7.48
C SER A 71 16.83 -3.53 -8.32
N TRP A 72 16.52 -4.29 -9.37
CA TRP A 72 15.36 -4.11 -10.21
C TRP A 72 14.73 -5.46 -10.45
N GLY A 73 13.40 -5.51 -10.39
CA GLY A 73 12.71 -6.77 -10.64
C GLY A 73 11.23 -6.58 -10.94
N LYS A 74 10.64 -7.62 -11.51
CA LYS A 74 9.20 -7.74 -11.74
C LYS A 74 8.61 -8.87 -10.93
N LEU A 75 7.41 -8.67 -10.41
CA LEU A 75 6.61 -9.65 -9.69
C LEU A 75 5.19 -9.66 -10.24
N GLY A 76 4.68 -10.84 -10.56
CA GLY A 76 3.29 -11.04 -11.01
C GLY A 76 2.36 -11.39 -9.86
N ASP A 77 1.17 -10.83 -9.88
CA ASP A 77 0.08 -11.17 -8.96
C ASP A 77 -1.18 -11.56 -9.74
N ASN A 78 -1.81 -12.65 -9.33
CA ASN A 78 -3.10 -13.12 -9.82
C ASN A 78 -4.13 -13.33 -8.69
N SER A 79 -3.84 -12.84 -7.49
CA SER A 79 -4.71 -13.02 -6.31
C SER A 79 -6.07 -12.35 -6.50
N GLY A 80 -6.09 -11.20 -7.19
CA GLY A 80 -7.30 -10.46 -7.52
C GLY A 80 -8.23 -11.11 -8.54
N VAL A 81 -7.85 -12.26 -9.14
CA VAL A 81 -8.65 -12.97 -10.14
C VAL A 81 -9.23 -14.25 -9.53
N ASP A 82 -10.54 -14.43 -9.67
CA ASP A 82 -11.24 -15.59 -9.15
C ASP A 82 -10.96 -16.86 -9.99
N ARG A 83 -11.24 -18.03 -9.39
CA ARG A 83 -11.20 -19.27 -10.15
C ARG A 83 -12.30 -19.25 -11.20
N PHE A 84 -11.99 -19.74 -12.41
CA PHE A 84 -12.93 -19.80 -13.52
C PHE A 84 -13.41 -18.41 -14.02
N GLU A 85 -12.66 -17.33 -13.72
CA GLU A 85 -12.96 -15.99 -14.24
C GLU A 85 -13.00 -15.94 -15.76
N GLN A 86 -12.24 -16.81 -16.42
CA GLN A 86 -12.15 -16.94 -17.87
C GLN A 86 -13.29 -17.74 -18.52
N LEU A 87 -14.23 -18.29 -17.72
CA LEU A 87 -15.34 -19.11 -18.24
C LEU A 87 -16.66 -18.35 -18.17
N GLU A 88 -17.40 -18.38 -19.27
CA GLU A 88 -18.79 -17.98 -19.29
C GLU A 88 -19.63 -19.01 -18.54
N THR A 89 -20.46 -18.53 -17.61
CA THR A 89 -21.33 -19.39 -16.81
C THR A 89 -22.79 -19.09 -17.09
N LEU A 90 -23.51 -20.12 -17.47
CA LEU A 90 -24.97 -20.05 -17.59
C LEU A 90 -25.63 -20.36 -16.25
N THR A 91 -26.58 -19.53 -15.86
CA THR A 91 -27.35 -19.71 -14.63
C THR A 91 -28.83 -19.96 -15.03
N ALA A 92 -29.44 -20.99 -14.44
CA ALA A 92 -30.86 -21.23 -14.62
C ALA A 92 -31.68 -20.08 -14.02
N MET A 93 -32.63 -19.60 -14.74
CA MET A 93 -33.54 -18.52 -14.34
C MET A 93 -34.95 -18.84 -14.75
N ASN A 94 -35.92 -18.47 -13.92
CA ASN A 94 -37.33 -18.59 -14.23
C ASN A 94 -37.79 -17.31 -14.92
N TYR A 95 -38.41 -17.46 -16.07
CA TYR A 95 -39.08 -16.37 -16.78
C TYR A 95 -40.58 -16.47 -16.55
N MET A 96 -41.21 -15.33 -16.27
CA MET A 96 -42.66 -15.21 -16.18
C MET A 96 -43.22 -14.94 -17.57
N SER A 97 -44.06 -15.86 -18.04
CA SER A 97 -44.91 -15.69 -19.20
C SER A 97 -46.33 -16.02 -18.73
N SER A 98 -47.17 -16.72 -19.51
CA SER A 98 -48.40 -17.30 -19.02
C SER A 98 -48.17 -18.36 -17.95
N ASP A 99 -46.99 -19.01 -17.99
CA ASP A 99 -46.50 -19.98 -17.02
C ASP A 99 -45.02 -19.69 -16.68
N VAL A 100 -44.52 -20.29 -15.58
CA VAL A 100 -43.10 -20.22 -15.21
C VAL A 100 -42.28 -21.08 -16.15
N VAL A 101 -41.53 -20.45 -17.04
CA VAL A 101 -40.64 -21.13 -17.99
C VAL A 101 -39.20 -21.06 -17.47
N LYS A 102 -38.52 -22.21 -17.39
CA LYS A 102 -37.09 -22.29 -17.07
C LYS A 102 -36.28 -21.93 -18.29
N GLY A 103 -35.38 -21.00 -18.11
CA GLY A 103 -34.39 -20.59 -19.11
C GLY A 103 -32.98 -20.48 -18.52
N PHE A 104 -32.05 -20.08 -19.34
CA PHE A 104 -30.66 -19.85 -18.94
C PHE A 104 -30.23 -18.44 -19.32
N VAL A 105 -29.47 -17.80 -18.44
CA VAL A 105 -28.92 -16.46 -18.67
C VAL A 105 -27.43 -16.47 -18.38
N ASN A 106 -26.67 -15.74 -19.18
CA ASN A 106 -25.29 -15.45 -18.86
C ASN A 106 -25.25 -14.30 -17.85
N LYS A 107 -24.92 -14.61 -16.60
CA LYS A 107 -24.84 -13.61 -15.51
C LYS A 107 -23.51 -12.87 -15.47
N LYS A 108 -22.49 -13.32 -16.19
CA LYS A 108 -21.13 -12.79 -16.09
C LYS A 108 -20.55 -12.60 -17.47
N MET A 109 -20.12 -11.40 -17.75
CA MET A 109 -19.24 -11.14 -18.88
C MET A 109 -17.80 -11.53 -18.55
N ILE A 110 -17.11 -12.07 -19.54
CA ILE A 110 -15.69 -12.36 -19.44
C ILE A 110 -14.88 -11.28 -20.17
N ASN A 111 -13.71 -10.97 -19.62
CA ASN A 111 -12.71 -10.16 -20.28
C ASN A 111 -11.62 -11.10 -20.84
N LYS A 112 -11.49 -11.15 -22.16
CA LYS A 112 -10.51 -12.01 -22.83
C LYS A 112 -9.07 -11.50 -22.72
N ASP A 113 -8.91 -10.21 -22.41
CA ASP A 113 -7.61 -9.55 -22.30
C ASP A 113 -7.11 -9.46 -20.85
N LEU A 114 -7.86 -10.06 -19.90
CA LEU A 114 -7.47 -10.09 -18.50
C LEU A 114 -6.13 -10.81 -18.32
N SER A 115 -5.17 -10.12 -17.70
CA SER A 115 -3.81 -10.58 -17.55
C SER A 115 -3.26 -10.39 -16.13
N TRP A 116 -2.02 -10.80 -15.94
CA TRP A 116 -1.30 -10.60 -14.69
C TRP A 116 -1.22 -9.13 -14.29
N GLU A 117 -1.42 -8.88 -13.03
CA GLU A 117 -1.04 -7.64 -12.40
C GLU A 117 0.47 -7.67 -12.14
N VAL A 118 1.21 -6.64 -12.53
CA VAL A 118 2.67 -6.64 -12.47
C VAL A 118 3.17 -5.53 -11.56
N SER A 119 3.95 -5.89 -10.55
CA SER A 119 4.74 -4.94 -9.76
C SER A 119 6.16 -4.88 -10.31
N THR A 120 6.62 -3.67 -10.67
CA THR A 120 8.02 -3.40 -11.03
C THR A 120 8.66 -2.65 -9.86
N ASP A 121 9.68 -3.25 -9.26
CA ASP A 121 10.37 -2.72 -8.09
C ASP A 121 11.78 -2.24 -8.46
N ILE A 122 12.14 -1.05 -7.98
CA ILE A 122 13.51 -0.54 -7.94
C ILE A 122 13.83 -0.29 -6.48
N ASN A 123 14.93 -0.84 -6.00
CA ASN A 123 15.42 -0.61 -4.66
C ASN A 123 16.89 -0.20 -4.71
N VAL A 124 17.27 0.81 -3.93
CA VAL A 124 18.65 1.20 -3.70
C VAL A 124 18.89 1.23 -2.20
N GLY A 125 19.88 0.48 -1.74
CA GLY A 125 20.18 0.32 -0.32
C GLY A 125 21.63 0.60 -0.01
N LEU A 126 21.86 1.11 1.20
CA LEU A 126 23.19 1.40 1.76
C LEU A 126 23.29 0.75 3.13
N ASP A 127 24.23 -0.20 3.27
CA ASP A 127 24.55 -0.88 4.52
C ASP A 127 25.89 -0.34 5.05
N LEU A 128 25.91 0.17 6.28
CA LEU A 128 27.09 0.72 6.93
C LEU A 128 27.31 0.08 8.31
N GLY A 129 28.54 -0.24 8.62
CA GLY A 129 28.94 -0.67 9.94
C GLY A 129 30.02 0.24 10.51
N PHE A 130 29.79 0.76 11.69
CA PHE A 130 30.71 1.67 12.40
C PHE A 130 31.22 1.05 13.68
N LEU A 131 32.38 1.54 14.17
CA LEU A 131 32.94 1.19 15.47
C LEU A 131 33.07 -0.34 15.65
N ASN A 132 33.75 -1.01 14.75
CA ASN A 132 33.84 -2.47 14.69
C ASN A 132 32.47 -3.18 14.62
N ASN A 133 31.57 -2.61 13.80
CA ASN A 133 30.19 -3.10 13.61
C ASN A 133 29.31 -3.08 14.88
N ARG A 134 29.65 -2.31 15.90
CA ARG A 134 28.77 -2.06 17.05
C ARG A 134 27.52 -1.31 16.62
N LEU A 135 27.69 -0.28 15.78
CA LEU A 135 26.58 0.40 15.12
C LEU A 135 26.47 -0.09 13.68
N ARG A 136 25.31 -0.65 13.33
CA ARG A 136 24.94 -1.01 11.95
C ARG A 136 23.77 -0.17 11.50
N THR A 137 23.87 0.33 10.30
CA THR A 137 22.86 1.18 9.67
C THR A 137 22.51 0.60 8.31
N GLU A 138 21.22 0.41 8.06
CA GLU A 138 20.69 0.01 6.76
C GLU A 138 19.67 1.07 6.34
N ILE A 139 19.85 1.61 5.14
CA ILE A 139 18.99 2.62 4.55
C ILE A 139 18.55 2.09 3.20
N ASP A 140 17.25 2.00 2.97
CA ASP A 140 16.68 1.53 1.71
C ASP A 140 15.72 2.56 1.17
N PHE A 141 15.89 2.91 -0.10
CA PHE A 141 14.93 3.66 -0.88
C PHE A 141 14.33 2.74 -1.93
N TYR A 142 13.01 2.68 -1.98
CA TYR A 142 12.32 1.88 -2.96
C TYR A 142 11.28 2.66 -3.76
N ASN A 143 11.08 2.22 -5.00
CA ASN A 143 10.07 2.71 -5.91
C ASN A 143 9.40 1.51 -6.59
N ARG A 144 8.14 1.25 -6.22
CA ARG A 144 7.33 0.14 -6.71
C ARG A 144 6.18 0.66 -7.54
N LEU A 145 6.17 0.35 -8.81
CA LEU A 145 5.06 0.62 -9.71
C LEU A 145 4.27 -0.67 -9.93
N ARG A 146 3.04 -0.68 -9.47
CA ARG A 146 2.08 -1.77 -9.68
C ARG A 146 1.17 -1.39 -10.83
N THR A 147 1.25 -2.12 -11.93
CA THR A 147 0.51 -1.85 -13.17
C THR A 147 -0.60 -2.86 -13.39
N GLY A 148 -1.69 -2.39 -14.00
CA GLY A 148 -2.79 -3.23 -14.40
C GLY A 148 -3.53 -3.91 -13.24
N MET A 149 -3.91 -3.16 -12.22
CA MET A 149 -4.67 -3.71 -11.08
C MET A 149 -5.93 -4.43 -11.54
N ASN A 150 -6.11 -5.66 -11.08
CA ASN A 150 -7.30 -6.47 -11.38
C ASN A 150 -8.50 -6.00 -10.57
N ARG A 151 -9.38 -5.20 -11.18
CA ARG A 151 -10.58 -4.64 -10.55
C ARG A 151 -11.84 -4.97 -11.37
N PRO A 152 -13.01 -5.06 -10.72
CA PRO A 152 -14.26 -5.06 -11.45
C PRO A 152 -14.40 -3.78 -12.27
N SER A 153 -14.70 -3.91 -13.56
CA SER A 153 -14.97 -2.77 -14.45
C SER A 153 -16.19 -1.99 -13.97
N GLN A 154 -16.19 -0.68 -14.18
CA GLN A 154 -17.35 0.19 -13.89
C GLN A 154 -18.35 0.27 -15.04
N MET A 155 -18.30 -0.68 -15.95
CA MET A 155 -19.22 -0.76 -17.08
C MET A 155 -20.68 -0.85 -16.60
N SER A 156 -21.55 -0.05 -17.20
CA SER A 156 -22.97 -0.04 -16.84
C SER A 156 -23.62 -1.39 -17.13
N ILE A 157 -24.33 -1.94 -16.17
CA ILE A 157 -25.11 -3.17 -16.29
C ILE A 157 -26.11 -3.08 -17.46
N HIS A 158 -26.67 -1.90 -17.71
CA HIS A 158 -27.59 -1.67 -18.83
C HIS A 158 -26.93 -1.85 -20.19
N LEU A 159 -25.63 -1.62 -20.30
CA LEU A 159 -24.88 -1.82 -21.56
C LEU A 159 -24.46 -3.27 -21.74
N THR A 160 -24.26 -4.00 -20.66
CA THR A 160 -23.72 -5.37 -20.69
C THR A 160 -24.81 -6.43 -20.76
N GLY A 161 -26.02 -6.12 -20.33
CA GLY A 161 -27.08 -7.10 -20.16
C GLY A 161 -26.77 -8.21 -19.16
N ALA A 162 -25.67 -8.08 -18.42
CA ALA A 162 -25.20 -9.04 -17.42
C ALA A 162 -25.33 -8.47 -16.01
N TYR A 163 -25.43 -9.34 -15.01
CA TYR A 163 -25.58 -8.94 -13.60
C TYR A 163 -24.29 -8.40 -12.96
N SER A 164 -23.15 -8.73 -13.54
CA SER A 164 -21.84 -8.25 -13.04
C SER A 164 -20.94 -7.84 -14.19
N ALA A 165 -20.24 -6.73 -13.99
CA ALA A 165 -19.21 -6.29 -14.92
C ALA A 165 -17.99 -7.23 -14.85
N PRO A 166 -17.28 -7.44 -15.98
CA PRO A 166 -16.07 -8.25 -16.00
C PRO A 166 -14.95 -7.58 -15.20
N ARG A 167 -13.98 -8.36 -14.77
CA ARG A 167 -12.72 -7.80 -14.27
C ARG A 167 -11.86 -7.30 -15.41
N ALA A 168 -11.12 -6.24 -15.17
CA ALA A 168 -10.18 -5.67 -16.11
C ALA A 168 -8.90 -5.23 -15.39
N ASN A 169 -7.83 -5.08 -16.14
CA ASN A 169 -6.60 -4.48 -15.65
C ASN A 169 -6.74 -2.95 -15.66
N ILE A 170 -7.13 -2.38 -14.50
CA ILE A 170 -7.52 -0.98 -14.37
C ILE A 170 -6.60 -0.30 -13.38
N GLY A 171 -5.89 0.71 -13.87
CA GLY A 171 -5.12 1.63 -13.06
C GLY A 171 -3.79 1.11 -12.53
N ASP A 172 -2.94 2.09 -12.21
CA ASP A 172 -1.59 1.88 -11.73
C ASP A 172 -1.38 2.56 -10.40
N LEU A 173 -0.73 1.87 -9.48
CA LEU A 173 -0.34 2.40 -8.18
C LEU A 173 1.17 2.54 -8.09
N LEU A 174 1.63 3.70 -7.70
CA LEU A 174 3.02 3.97 -7.39
C LEU A 174 3.21 4.04 -5.88
N ASN A 175 4.06 3.16 -5.36
CA ASN A 175 4.46 3.14 -3.96
C ASN A 175 5.94 3.50 -3.86
N ARG A 176 6.25 4.54 -3.09
CA ARG A 176 7.62 4.99 -2.80
C ARG A 176 7.82 5.06 -1.31
N GLY A 177 9.02 4.70 -0.88
CA GLY A 177 9.32 4.78 0.53
C GLY A 177 10.80 4.83 0.83
N LEU A 178 11.07 5.16 2.08
CA LEU A 178 12.39 5.15 2.70
C LEU A 178 12.28 4.27 3.95
N GLU A 179 13.21 3.35 4.10
CA GLU A 179 13.33 2.50 5.28
C GLU A 179 14.70 2.74 5.94
N LEU A 180 14.70 2.79 7.25
CA LEU A 180 15.88 2.95 8.08
C LEU A 180 15.90 1.88 9.16
N ASN A 181 17.02 1.18 9.30
CA ASN A 181 17.26 0.25 10.38
C ASN A 181 18.61 0.58 11.03
N LEU A 182 18.58 0.91 12.33
CA LEU A 182 19.76 1.20 13.14
C LEU A 182 19.88 0.13 14.23
N THR A 183 20.99 -0.56 14.28
CA THR A 183 21.24 -1.56 15.32
C THR A 183 22.54 -1.21 16.05
N TRP A 184 22.41 -0.96 17.35
CA TRP A 184 23.54 -0.86 18.27
C TRP A 184 23.67 -2.12 19.08
N LYS A 185 24.88 -2.72 19.13
CA LYS A 185 25.20 -3.88 19.97
C LYS A 185 26.50 -3.61 20.71
N ASP A 186 26.50 -3.79 22.03
CA ASP A 186 27.69 -3.62 22.82
C ASP A 186 27.64 -4.48 24.10
N LYS A 187 28.73 -4.46 24.84
CA LYS A 187 28.89 -5.18 26.11
C LYS A 187 29.51 -4.27 27.16
N ILE A 188 28.87 -4.20 28.32
CA ILE A 188 29.40 -3.47 29.49
C ILE A 188 29.60 -4.48 30.60
N GLY A 189 30.86 -4.81 30.90
CA GLY A 189 31.18 -5.87 31.85
C GLY A 189 30.59 -7.21 31.40
N ASN A 190 29.68 -7.77 32.19
CA ASN A 190 28.99 -9.03 31.88
C ASN A 190 27.60 -8.84 31.28
N VAL A 191 27.18 -7.61 31.01
CA VAL A 191 25.90 -7.29 30.38
C VAL A 191 26.09 -7.11 28.89
N GLU A 192 25.47 -7.94 28.08
CA GLU A 192 25.35 -7.77 26.63
C GLU A 192 24.02 -7.08 26.33
N TYR A 193 24.05 -6.01 25.53
CA TYR A 193 22.84 -5.28 25.19
C TYR A 193 22.77 -4.91 23.72
N SER A 194 21.56 -4.79 23.23
CA SER A 194 21.30 -4.28 21.88
C SER A 194 20.11 -3.33 21.87
N VAL A 195 20.21 -2.32 21.03
CA VAL A 195 19.14 -1.38 20.70
C VAL A 195 18.94 -1.43 19.20
N ASN A 196 17.74 -1.76 18.77
CA ASN A 196 17.36 -1.68 17.35
C ASN A 196 16.27 -0.62 17.20
N LEU A 197 16.51 0.31 16.30
CA LEU A 197 15.56 1.34 15.88
C LEU A 197 15.25 1.10 14.41
N ASN A 198 13.99 0.89 14.07
CA ASN A 198 13.56 0.81 12.69
C ASN A 198 12.48 1.85 12.40
N GLY A 199 12.46 2.35 11.20
CA GLY A 199 11.49 3.32 10.73
C GLY A 199 11.26 3.18 9.25
N ALA A 200 10.02 3.38 8.82
CA ALA A 200 9.67 3.38 7.41
C ALA A 200 8.70 4.53 7.11
N TYR A 201 8.97 5.25 6.04
CA TYR A 201 8.05 6.20 5.44
C TYR A 201 7.57 5.66 4.10
N ASN A 202 6.26 5.66 3.90
CA ASN A 202 5.61 5.08 2.73
C ASN A 202 4.55 6.02 2.17
N ARG A 203 4.54 6.19 0.85
CA ARG A 203 3.50 6.93 0.13
C ARG A 203 3.06 6.16 -1.11
N THR A 204 1.78 5.81 -1.15
CA THR A 204 1.16 5.15 -2.29
C THR A 204 0.22 6.12 -2.99
N VAL A 205 0.43 6.37 -4.28
CA VAL A 205 -0.40 7.26 -5.09
C VAL A 205 -0.96 6.53 -6.31
N LEU A 206 -2.16 6.92 -6.72
CA LEU A 206 -2.76 6.44 -7.95
C LEU A 206 -2.15 7.22 -9.13
N LYS A 207 -1.51 6.51 -10.07
CA LYS A 207 -0.84 7.11 -11.22
C LYS A 207 -1.70 7.12 -12.47
N GLU A 208 -2.44 6.06 -12.69
CA GLU A 208 -3.28 5.90 -13.86
C GLU A 208 -4.59 5.20 -13.48
N TRP A 209 -5.63 5.53 -14.19
CA TRP A 209 -6.94 4.89 -14.06
C TRP A 209 -7.62 4.89 -15.42
N ASN A 210 -7.79 3.71 -16.00
CA ASN A 210 -8.20 3.53 -17.40
C ASN A 210 -9.71 3.49 -17.59
N GLU A 211 -10.48 3.81 -16.56
CA GLU A 211 -11.93 3.91 -16.60
C GLU A 211 -12.43 5.27 -16.13
N PHE A 212 -13.72 5.52 -16.33
CA PHE A 212 -14.34 6.75 -15.87
C PHE A 212 -14.28 6.86 -14.35
N LEU A 213 -13.71 7.93 -13.83
CA LEU A 213 -13.65 8.26 -12.41
C LEU A 213 -15.02 8.76 -11.94
N SER A 214 -15.97 7.85 -11.76
CA SER A 214 -17.36 8.19 -11.43
C SER A 214 -17.59 8.68 -10.01
N ARG A 215 -16.58 8.66 -9.16
CA ARG A 215 -16.69 9.03 -7.75
C ARG A 215 -15.64 10.07 -7.40
N GLY A 216 -16.08 11.24 -6.93
CA GLY A 216 -15.26 12.41 -6.59
C GLY A 216 -14.25 12.24 -5.45
N TRP A 217 -13.73 11.04 -5.24
CA TRP A 217 -12.73 10.66 -4.23
C TRP A 217 -11.57 9.84 -4.76
N VAL A 218 -11.48 9.63 -6.07
CA VAL A 218 -10.33 9.03 -6.73
C VAL A 218 -9.70 10.09 -7.61
N TYR A 219 -8.52 10.56 -7.24
CA TYR A 219 -7.78 11.57 -7.98
C TYR A 219 -6.40 11.03 -8.35
N LEU A 220 -5.97 11.29 -9.57
CA LEU A 220 -4.62 10.95 -10.00
C LEU A 220 -3.58 11.75 -9.20
N ASP A 221 -2.42 11.15 -8.96
CA ASP A 221 -1.31 11.68 -8.16
C ASP A 221 -1.62 11.93 -6.68
N MET A 222 -2.81 11.53 -6.23
CA MET A 222 -3.20 11.54 -4.82
C MET A 222 -3.01 10.15 -4.19
N PRO A 223 -2.81 10.08 -2.87
CA PRO A 223 -2.82 8.80 -2.16
C PRO A 223 -4.10 8.03 -2.43
N TYR A 224 -3.99 6.72 -2.64
CA TYR A 224 -5.13 5.89 -3.04
C TYR A 224 -6.31 5.94 -2.05
N HIS A 225 -6.06 6.18 -0.78
CA HIS A 225 -7.05 6.36 0.28
C HIS A 225 -6.77 7.65 1.05
N PHE A 226 -6.69 8.77 0.34
CA PHE A 226 -6.53 10.06 1.00
C PHE A 226 -7.81 10.50 1.72
N LEU A 227 -7.64 11.40 2.69
CA LEU A 227 -8.74 11.98 3.41
C LEU A 227 -9.34 13.14 2.60
N TYR A 228 -10.64 13.05 2.27
CA TYR A 228 -11.40 14.07 1.55
C TYR A 228 -12.63 14.45 2.36
N VAL A 229 -12.53 15.56 3.11
CA VAL A 229 -13.49 15.92 4.14
C VAL A 229 -13.73 17.43 4.18
N TYR A 230 -14.82 17.84 4.84
CA TYR A 230 -15.05 19.24 5.19
C TYR A 230 -14.02 19.69 6.23
N GLU A 231 -13.53 20.91 6.08
CA GLU A 231 -12.70 21.54 7.10
C GLU A 231 -13.60 22.04 8.25
N ASN A 232 -13.15 21.79 9.48
CA ASN A 232 -13.86 22.20 10.69
C ASN A 232 -13.61 23.68 10.95
N ASN A 233 -14.67 24.44 11.23
CA ASN A 233 -14.64 25.86 11.64
C ASN A 233 -15.07 26.06 13.11
N GLY A 234 -14.94 25.03 13.94
CA GLY A 234 -15.34 25.05 15.34
C GLY A 234 -16.65 24.31 15.61
N ILE A 235 -17.08 24.34 16.85
CA ILE A 235 -18.35 23.81 17.33
C ILE A 235 -19.27 24.96 17.65
N ALA A 236 -20.48 24.96 17.12
CA ALA A 236 -21.50 25.95 17.46
C ALA A 236 -21.86 25.86 18.95
N GLN A 237 -21.54 26.87 19.72
CA GLN A 237 -21.87 26.93 21.16
C GLN A 237 -23.26 27.50 21.38
N THR A 238 -23.68 28.42 20.52
CA THR A 238 -24.93 29.19 20.61
C THR A 238 -25.64 29.22 19.26
N TRP A 239 -26.92 29.54 19.26
CA TRP A 239 -27.68 29.84 18.06
C TRP A 239 -27.10 31.02 17.26
N GLN A 240 -26.47 31.98 17.95
CA GLN A 240 -25.83 33.11 17.30
C GLN A 240 -24.63 32.66 16.45
N ASP A 241 -23.87 31.65 16.90
CA ASP A 241 -22.76 31.09 16.12
C ASP A 241 -23.28 30.48 14.84
N ILE A 242 -24.43 29.79 14.88
CA ILE A 242 -25.06 29.19 13.71
C ILE A 242 -25.54 30.26 12.73
N TYR A 243 -26.19 31.31 13.21
CA TYR A 243 -26.66 32.41 12.36
C TYR A 243 -25.53 33.20 11.70
N ASN A 244 -24.38 33.31 12.37
CA ASN A 244 -23.21 34.02 11.85
C ASN A 244 -22.41 33.21 10.83
N ASN A 245 -22.72 31.94 10.63
CA ASN A 245 -22.04 31.05 9.68
C ASN A 245 -22.95 30.69 8.49
N THR A 246 -22.36 30.17 7.46
CA THR A 246 -23.09 29.66 6.30
C THR A 246 -24.17 28.66 6.72
N PRO A 247 -25.42 28.77 6.21
CA PRO A 247 -26.52 27.89 6.58
C PRO A 247 -26.23 26.42 6.37
N GLN A 248 -26.31 25.58 7.41
CA GLN A 248 -25.97 24.16 7.38
C GLN A 248 -27.00 23.25 8.07
N GLY A 249 -28.10 23.82 8.59
CA GLY A 249 -29.10 23.04 9.35
C GLY A 249 -28.55 22.47 10.66
N LEU A 250 -27.70 23.24 11.37
CA LEU A 250 -27.04 22.85 12.61
C LEU A 250 -27.85 23.19 13.85
N SER A 251 -27.49 22.56 14.96
CA SER A 251 -27.92 22.90 16.33
C SER A 251 -26.71 23.23 17.20
N PRO A 252 -26.87 23.95 18.32
CA PRO A 252 -25.78 24.12 19.29
C PRO A 252 -25.21 22.77 19.72
N GLY A 253 -23.86 22.61 19.67
CA GLY A 253 -23.13 21.37 19.86
C GLY A 253 -22.66 20.72 18.57
N ASP A 254 -23.17 21.13 17.40
CA ASP A 254 -22.74 20.59 16.11
C ASP A 254 -21.45 21.24 15.59
N VAL A 255 -20.72 20.48 14.76
CA VAL A 255 -19.51 20.99 14.10
C VAL A 255 -19.88 21.87 12.92
N ILE A 256 -19.36 23.10 12.92
CA ILE A 256 -19.51 24.04 11.81
C ILE A 256 -18.53 23.66 10.72
N ARG A 257 -19.02 23.45 9.50
CA ARG A 257 -18.20 23.22 8.32
C ARG A 257 -17.83 24.55 7.68
N LYS A 258 -16.61 24.65 7.19
CA LYS A 258 -16.13 25.85 6.53
C LYS A 258 -16.57 25.88 5.07
N ASP A 259 -17.11 26.99 4.64
CA ASP A 259 -17.33 27.32 3.25
C ASP A 259 -15.95 27.67 2.64
N LEU A 260 -15.42 26.78 1.80
CA LEU A 260 -14.08 26.93 1.23
C LEU A 260 -14.06 27.72 -0.06
N ASN A 261 -15.16 27.69 -0.82
CA ASN A 261 -15.27 28.41 -2.10
C ASN A 261 -15.95 29.77 -1.94
N GLY A 262 -16.59 30.07 -0.79
CA GLY A 262 -17.22 31.34 -0.48
C GLY A 262 -18.54 31.57 -1.22
N ASP A 263 -19.22 30.51 -1.70
CA ASP A 263 -20.48 30.63 -2.44
C ASP A 263 -21.73 30.70 -1.53
N GLY A 264 -21.56 30.60 -0.21
CA GLY A 264 -22.63 30.64 0.78
C GLY A 264 -23.43 29.34 0.89
N ILE A 265 -22.96 28.25 0.35
CA ILE A 265 -23.60 26.91 0.37
C ILE A 265 -22.58 25.87 0.78
N ILE A 266 -22.88 25.06 1.79
CA ILE A 266 -22.01 23.97 2.18
C ILE A 266 -22.38 22.71 1.36
N ASP A 267 -21.56 22.41 0.37
CA ASP A 267 -21.76 21.24 -0.51
C ASP A 267 -20.45 20.44 -0.75
N GLY A 268 -20.46 19.56 -1.73
CA GLY A 268 -19.29 18.73 -2.08
C GLY A 268 -18.05 19.50 -2.48
N LYS A 269 -18.18 20.77 -2.89
CA LYS A 269 -17.06 21.64 -3.31
C LYS A 269 -16.26 22.19 -2.12
N ASP A 270 -16.86 22.19 -0.90
CA ASP A 270 -16.21 22.62 0.33
C ASP A 270 -15.38 21.53 0.99
N LYS A 271 -15.28 20.37 0.35
CA LYS A 271 -14.39 19.31 0.82
C LYS A 271 -12.96 19.58 0.39
N LYS A 272 -12.03 19.33 1.31
CA LYS A 272 -10.59 19.48 1.09
C LYS A 272 -9.90 18.11 1.10
N ALA A 273 -8.99 17.93 0.14
CA ALA A 273 -8.13 16.76 0.08
C ALA A 273 -6.91 16.96 0.99
N TYR A 274 -6.58 15.94 1.77
CA TYR A 274 -5.39 15.90 2.62
C TYR A 274 -4.41 14.84 2.10
N PRO A 275 -3.53 15.19 1.14
CA PRO A 275 -2.68 14.24 0.43
C PRO A 275 -1.58 13.60 1.28
N ASN A 276 -1.31 14.15 2.46
CA ASN A 276 -0.31 13.62 3.40
C ASN A 276 -0.93 12.73 4.49
N ILE A 277 -2.24 12.52 4.45
CA ILE A 277 -2.97 11.73 5.44
C ILE A 277 -3.61 10.56 4.70
N GLN A 278 -3.22 9.35 5.07
CA GLN A 278 -3.86 8.14 4.59
C GLN A 278 -4.89 7.65 5.61
N ARG A 279 -6.03 7.19 5.11
CA ARG A 279 -7.11 6.69 5.94
C ARG A 279 -6.81 5.31 6.52
N ASP A 280 -6.33 4.39 5.71
CA ASP A 280 -6.25 2.97 6.07
C ASP A 280 -4.94 2.58 6.73
N ARG A 281 -3.85 3.32 6.45
CA ARG A 281 -2.51 2.95 6.89
C ARG A 281 -1.72 4.18 7.34
N PRO A 282 -0.87 4.03 8.36
CA PRO A 282 0.08 5.09 8.71
C PRO A 282 1.06 5.30 7.56
N THR A 283 1.40 6.55 7.29
CA THR A 283 2.45 6.90 6.30
C THR A 283 3.85 6.65 6.85
N THR A 284 3.99 6.73 8.17
CA THR A 284 5.24 6.47 8.87
C THR A 284 5.01 5.41 9.94
N THR A 285 5.86 4.40 9.98
CA THR A 285 5.89 3.39 11.03
C THR A 285 7.26 3.41 11.70
N TYR A 286 7.31 3.10 12.98
CA TYR A 286 8.55 2.97 13.72
C TYR A 286 8.50 1.83 14.73
N GLY A 287 9.66 1.29 15.04
CA GLY A 287 9.83 0.28 16.07
C GLY A 287 11.12 0.50 16.84
N ILE A 288 11.09 0.18 18.12
CA ILE A 288 12.24 0.21 19.03
C ILE A 288 12.28 -1.15 19.74
N THR A 289 13.37 -1.87 19.54
CA THR A 289 13.62 -3.12 20.28
C THR A 289 14.82 -2.94 21.19
N LEU A 290 14.61 -3.19 22.48
CA LEU A 290 15.65 -3.16 23.49
C LEU A 290 15.87 -4.57 24.00
N GLN A 291 17.13 -5.01 24.04
CA GLN A 291 17.48 -6.34 24.54
C GLN A 291 18.67 -6.23 25.49
N ALA A 292 18.66 -6.98 26.55
CA ALA A 292 19.79 -7.11 27.47
C ALA A 292 19.89 -8.54 28.00
N ALA A 293 21.11 -9.04 28.13
CA ALA A 293 21.39 -10.36 28.70
C ALA A 293 22.46 -10.24 29.78
N TRP A 294 22.23 -10.89 30.93
CA TRP A 294 23.15 -10.90 32.06
C TRP A 294 23.05 -12.20 32.85
N LYS A 295 24.17 -12.94 32.96
CA LYS A 295 24.31 -14.14 33.79
C LYS A 295 23.15 -15.14 33.66
N GLY A 296 22.68 -15.41 32.45
CA GLY A 296 21.59 -16.36 32.18
C GLY A 296 20.19 -15.75 32.23
N PHE A 297 20.05 -14.47 32.59
CA PHE A 297 18.81 -13.72 32.48
C PHE A 297 18.85 -12.91 31.18
N ASP A 298 17.73 -12.89 30.44
CA ASP A 298 17.54 -12.04 29.27
C ASP A 298 16.22 -11.29 29.37
N ILE A 299 16.21 -10.08 28.85
CA ILE A 299 15.02 -9.23 28.73
C ILE A 299 14.93 -8.68 27.31
N SER A 300 13.74 -8.66 26.76
CA SER A 300 13.45 -8.04 25.47
C SER A 300 12.19 -7.19 25.57
N MET A 301 12.27 -5.95 25.08
CA MET A 301 11.16 -5.00 25.03
C MET A 301 10.98 -4.51 23.61
N LEU A 302 9.75 -4.53 23.12
CA LEU A 302 9.38 -4.03 21.80
C LEU A 302 8.34 -2.92 21.92
N PHE A 303 8.65 -1.77 21.34
CA PHE A 303 7.74 -0.64 21.17
C PHE A 303 7.55 -0.41 19.68
N ASN A 304 6.30 -0.25 19.23
CA ASN A 304 6.00 0.07 17.85
C ASN A 304 4.87 1.08 17.75
N GLY A 305 4.85 1.83 16.67
CA GLY A 305 3.82 2.82 16.43
C GLY A 305 3.74 3.27 14.99
N GLY A 306 2.73 4.08 14.68
CA GLY A 306 2.52 4.63 13.36
C GLY A 306 1.99 6.06 13.43
N LEU A 307 2.39 6.88 12.44
CA LEU A 307 2.01 8.27 12.30
C LEU A 307 1.43 8.52 10.91
N GLY A 308 0.66 9.60 10.77
CA GLY A 308 0.11 10.01 9.47
C GLY A 308 -1.14 9.25 9.04
N ARG A 309 -1.74 8.43 9.92
CA ARG A 309 -3.06 7.84 9.74
C ARG A 309 -4.10 8.69 10.46
N LYS A 310 -5.20 8.98 9.77
CA LYS A 310 -6.44 9.47 10.39
C LYS A 310 -7.60 8.68 9.85
N ASP A 311 -8.47 8.25 10.71
CA ASP A 311 -9.67 7.52 10.32
C ASP A 311 -10.91 8.29 10.75
N PHE A 312 -12.04 8.03 10.09
CA PHE A 312 -13.31 8.47 10.59
C PHE A 312 -13.75 7.53 11.69
N TRP A 313 -14.13 8.09 12.81
CA TRP A 313 -14.90 7.33 13.76
C TRP A 313 -16.35 7.26 13.26
N LEU A 314 -16.59 6.35 12.33
CA LEU A 314 -17.94 5.99 11.92
C LEU A 314 -18.47 4.96 12.92
N THR A 315 -19.11 5.44 13.95
CA THR A 315 -20.17 4.65 14.56
C THR A 315 -21.29 4.60 13.52
N ASP A 316 -21.76 3.42 13.24
CA ASP A 316 -22.86 3.17 12.30
C ASP A 316 -24.14 3.73 12.92
N PHE A 317 -24.36 5.05 12.76
CA PHE A 317 -25.52 5.75 13.29
C PHE A 317 -26.84 5.31 12.65
N ASN A 318 -26.75 4.61 11.53
CA ASN A 318 -27.94 4.28 10.73
C ASN A 318 -28.62 2.96 11.11
N ASN A 319 -27.96 2.08 11.86
CA ASN A 319 -28.49 0.73 12.11
C ASN A 319 -28.60 0.35 13.59
N THR A 320 -28.23 1.22 14.52
CA THR A 320 -28.27 0.88 15.93
C THR A 320 -29.33 1.71 16.68
N ALA A 321 -30.00 1.05 17.59
CA ALA A 321 -30.90 1.69 18.54
C ALA A 321 -30.18 2.85 19.25
N PHE A 322 -30.90 3.84 19.71
CA PHE A 322 -30.40 5.04 20.37
C PHE A 322 -29.32 4.81 21.44
N ALA A 323 -29.27 3.64 22.02
CA ALA A 323 -28.32 3.25 23.05
C ALA A 323 -26.86 3.10 22.56
N ASP A 324 -26.62 2.89 21.28
CA ASP A 324 -25.29 2.61 20.71
C ASP A 324 -24.64 3.81 20.02
N ARG A 325 -25.25 4.96 20.07
CA ARG A 325 -24.66 6.21 19.57
C ARG A 325 -23.57 6.68 20.51
N ARG A 326 -22.41 6.13 20.37
CA ARG A 326 -21.22 6.58 21.11
C ARG A 326 -20.51 7.64 20.29
N TYR A 327 -20.52 8.86 20.82
CA TYR A 327 -19.63 9.88 20.31
C TYR A 327 -18.22 9.54 20.78
N ALA A 328 -17.32 9.26 19.87
CA ALA A 328 -15.94 9.27 20.24
C ALA A 328 -15.50 10.71 20.36
N SER A 329 -15.23 11.13 21.56
CA SER A 329 -14.39 12.29 21.80
C SER A 329 -12.98 11.95 21.26
N THR A 330 -12.46 12.83 20.47
CA THR A 330 -11.08 12.81 19.95
C THR A 330 -10.06 12.84 21.05
#